data_51385efdcbd93f12ab2ce84e2fcd2ae4
#
_entry.id   51385efdcbd93f12ab2ce84e2fcd2ae4
#
_cell.length_a   1.000
_cell.length_b   1.000
_cell.length_c   1.000
_cell.angle_alpha   90.00
_cell.angle_beta   90.00
_cell.angle_gamma   90.00
#
_symmetry.space_group_name_H-M   'P 1'
#
loop_
_entity.id
_entity.type
_entity.pdbx_description
1 polymer ?
#
loop_
_entity_poly.entity_id
_entity_poly.type
_entity_poly.pdbx_seq_one_letter_code
_entity_poly.pdbx_strand_id
1 'polypeptide(L)'
;MICFCGLFAKEALEMDAVELTRELIKIESTDPGSWETEIGEYICDYLKESGADTETYEVEQGRKSVKGVVKGAKAHPALVFICHMDTVVKGEGWTKNAFGAEVSDGKIWGRGACDMKSGLASALTAFAEVAKSQKENAEDIEKLPGTLVFIGTVDEEADMKGSEAAVQQGWIQKEDWVLDMEPTSGMIQMAHKGRTWFELNVEGITAHASMPEKGADAIAGIAFMIAEIRKAMAKVPTHEELGKSTVTFGQISGGYSPYVVSDHSMVTIDMRLVPPMNTQEAEKIVRKAIEIGENAVPGVKGSYKITGDRPPVETHMESGLMKA
;
A
#
# COMPACT_ATOMS: atom_id res chain seq x y z
N MET A 1 39.66 6.59 -10.57
CA MET A 1 38.45 5.75 -10.54
C MET A 1 37.41 6.54 -11.33
N ILE A 2 37.31 6.29 -12.63
CA ILE A 2 36.43 7.01 -13.56
C ILE A 2 35.03 6.48 -13.29
N CYS A 3 34.09 7.37 -13.02
CA CYS A 3 32.71 7.07 -12.68
C CYS A 3 32.02 6.30 -13.83
N PHE A 4 31.85 5.01 -13.69
CA PHE A 4 31.07 4.16 -14.62
C PHE A 4 29.57 4.45 -14.59
N CYS A 5 29.08 5.19 -13.59
CA CYS A 5 27.68 5.50 -13.35
C CYS A 5 27.03 6.32 -14.49
N GLY A 6 27.72 7.31 -15.05
CA GLY A 6 27.14 8.20 -16.06
C GLY A 6 26.92 7.59 -17.45
N LEU A 7 27.64 6.51 -17.81
CA LEU A 7 27.43 5.83 -19.09
C LEU A 7 26.17 4.96 -19.07
N PHE A 8 25.92 4.25 -17.97
CA PHE A 8 24.73 3.40 -17.81
C PHE A 8 23.43 4.19 -17.80
N ALA A 9 23.42 5.34 -17.12
CA ALA A 9 22.24 6.17 -17.05
C ALA A 9 21.86 6.81 -18.40
N LYS A 10 22.85 7.14 -19.24
CA LYS A 10 22.59 7.71 -20.56
C LYS A 10 22.03 6.69 -21.56
N GLU A 11 22.54 5.45 -21.53
CA GLU A 11 21.97 4.34 -22.32
C GLU A 11 20.53 4.00 -21.84
N ALA A 12 20.29 4.05 -20.53
CA ALA A 12 18.97 3.79 -19.95
C ALA A 12 17.89 4.78 -20.42
N LEU A 13 18.26 6.04 -20.70
CA LEU A 13 17.32 7.04 -21.20
C LEU A 13 16.86 6.83 -22.67
N GLU A 14 17.49 5.96 -23.40
CA GLU A 14 17.11 5.58 -24.77
C GLU A 14 16.26 4.30 -24.79
N MET A 15 16.13 3.61 -23.64
CA MET A 15 15.32 2.41 -23.49
C MET A 15 13.83 2.72 -23.56
N ASP A 16 13.08 1.84 -24.17
CA ASP A 16 11.63 1.84 -24.02
C ASP A 16 11.23 1.29 -22.63
N ALA A 17 9.94 1.41 -22.29
CA ALA A 17 9.43 0.95 -20.99
C ALA A 17 9.62 -0.57 -20.76
N VAL A 18 9.66 -1.38 -21.82
CA VAL A 18 9.88 -2.83 -21.73
C VAL A 18 11.33 -3.12 -21.37
N GLU A 19 12.26 -2.46 -22.03
CA GLU A 19 13.70 -2.60 -21.76
C GLU A 19 14.04 -2.08 -20.37
N LEU A 20 13.51 -0.91 -20.00
CA LEU A 20 13.70 -0.35 -18.66
C LEU A 20 13.11 -1.26 -17.56
N THR A 21 11.93 -1.84 -17.79
CA THR A 21 11.35 -2.85 -16.88
C THR A 21 12.32 -4.01 -16.66
N ARG A 22 12.94 -4.50 -17.71
CA ARG A 22 13.89 -5.62 -17.62
C ARG A 22 15.14 -5.24 -16.82
N GLU A 23 15.67 -4.04 -16.98
CA GLU A 23 16.81 -3.58 -16.18
C GLU A 23 16.42 -3.44 -14.70
N LEU A 24 15.26 -2.84 -14.40
CA LEU A 24 14.79 -2.72 -13.02
C LEU A 24 14.55 -4.08 -12.34
N ILE A 25 14.06 -5.10 -13.07
CA ILE A 25 13.88 -6.46 -12.52
C ILE A 25 15.22 -7.09 -12.13
N LYS A 26 16.30 -6.84 -12.86
CA LYS A 26 17.63 -7.39 -12.56
C LYS A 26 18.22 -6.83 -11.26
N ILE A 27 17.78 -5.66 -10.83
CA ILE A 27 18.13 -5.08 -9.55
C ILE A 27 17.19 -5.68 -8.48
N GLU A 28 17.73 -6.54 -7.62
CA GLU A 28 16.96 -7.11 -6.52
C GLU A 28 16.67 -6.04 -5.46
N SER A 29 15.38 -5.84 -5.13
CA SER A 29 14.91 -4.88 -4.13
C SER A 29 13.85 -5.50 -3.22
N THR A 30 14.13 -6.71 -2.72
CA THR A 30 13.18 -7.46 -1.89
C THR A 30 13.08 -6.91 -0.48
N ASP A 31 11.86 -6.82 0.04
CA ASP A 31 11.51 -6.49 1.42
C ASP A 31 10.85 -7.71 2.11
N PRO A 32 11.43 -8.29 3.16
CA PRO A 32 12.81 -8.09 3.64
C PRO A 32 13.86 -8.68 2.68
N GLY A 33 15.05 -8.09 2.63
CA GLY A 33 16.15 -8.65 1.84
C GLY A 33 17.18 -7.64 1.38
N SER A 34 17.27 -7.42 0.06
CA SER A 34 18.26 -6.53 -0.55
C SER A 34 17.91 -5.04 -0.39
N TRP A 35 16.67 -4.72 -0.09
CA TRP A 35 16.13 -3.38 0.07
C TRP A 35 16.27 -2.53 -1.20
N GLU A 36 15.95 -1.25 -1.11
CA GLU A 36 15.79 -0.37 -2.27
C GLU A 36 17.05 0.47 -2.60
N THR A 37 18.16 0.27 -1.91
CA THR A 37 19.35 1.14 -2.08
C THR A 37 19.81 1.20 -3.53
N GLU A 38 20.07 0.05 -4.15
CA GLU A 38 20.61 -0.04 -5.51
C GLU A 38 19.62 0.49 -6.56
N ILE A 39 18.33 0.09 -6.47
CA ILE A 39 17.31 0.56 -7.41
C ILE A 39 17.02 2.05 -7.22
N GLY A 40 17.06 2.57 -5.98
CA GLY A 40 16.90 3.99 -5.68
C GLY A 40 18.03 4.84 -6.26
N GLU A 41 19.28 4.39 -6.19
CA GLU A 41 20.42 5.04 -6.83
C GLU A 41 20.28 5.06 -8.36
N TYR A 42 19.90 3.92 -8.96
CA TYR A 42 19.65 3.82 -10.39
C TYR A 42 18.57 4.82 -10.86
N ILE A 43 17.44 4.87 -10.17
CA ILE A 43 16.33 5.78 -10.48
C ILE A 43 16.75 7.24 -10.30
N CYS A 44 17.47 7.57 -9.23
CA CYS A 44 17.96 8.92 -8.98
C CYS A 44 18.87 9.41 -10.11
N ASP A 45 19.76 8.56 -10.60
CA ASP A 45 20.65 8.89 -11.70
C ASP A 45 19.89 8.98 -13.04
N TYR A 46 18.94 8.09 -13.29
CA TYR A 46 18.06 8.17 -14.45
C TYR A 46 17.29 9.52 -14.51
N LEU A 47 16.72 9.95 -13.39
CA LEU A 47 16.01 11.23 -13.28
C LEU A 47 16.93 12.43 -13.49
N LYS A 48 18.15 12.43 -12.91
CA LYS A 48 19.15 13.50 -13.13
C LYS A 48 19.55 13.63 -14.60
N GLU A 49 19.85 12.51 -15.24
CA GLU A 49 20.25 12.50 -16.68
C GLU A 49 19.11 12.99 -17.57
N SER A 50 17.84 12.69 -17.23
CA SER A 50 16.67 13.23 -17.94
C SER A 50 16.56 14.77 -17.84
N GLY A 51 17.21 15.38 -16.85
CA GLY A 51 17.20 16.83 -16.61
C GLY A 51 16.27 17.27 -15.48
N ALA A 52 15.79 16.33 -14.67
CA ALA A 52 14.97 16.65 -13.50
C ALA A 52 15.81 17.18 -12.33
N ASP A 53 15.22 18.05 -11.51
CA ASP A 53 15.71 18.33 -10.17
C ASP A 53 15.42 17.12 -9.28
N THR A 54 16.44 16.59 -8.59
CA THR A 54 16.27 15.38 -7.76
C THR A 54 16.50 15.63 -6.29
N GLU A 55 15.76 14.93 -5.46
CA GLU A 55 15.86 14.93 -4.00
C GLU A 55 15.73 13.49 -3.50
N THR A 56 16.41 13.16 -2.41
CA THR A 56 16.24 11.86 -1.72
C THR A 56 15.99 12.09 -0.24
N TYR A 57 15.19 11.23 0.37
CA TYR A 57 14.93 11.24 1.81
C TYR A 57 15.13 9.85 2.39
N GLU A 58 15.97 9.75 3.42
CA GLU A 58 16.22 8.48 4.12
C GLU A 58 15.09 8.21 5.11
N VAL A 59 14.27 7.20 4.77
CA VAL A 59 13.10 6.79 5.56
C VAL A 59 13.52 5.88 6.71
N GLU A 60 14.43 4.96 6.43
CA GLU A 60 15.12 4.10 7.38
C GLU A 60 16.60 3.99 6.99
N GLN A 61 17.43 3.48 7.88
CA GLN A 61 18.86 3.37 7.63
C GLN A 61 19.14 2.63 6.31
N GLY A 62 19.72 3.33 5.33
CA GLY A 62 20.04 2.80 4.01
C GLY A 62 18.87 2.75 3.03
N ARG A 63 17.64 3.01 3.44
CA ARG A 63 16.44 2.96 2.61
C ARG A 63 15.98 4.38 2.26
N LYS A 64 16.16 4.80 1.02
CA LYS A 64 15.87 6.16 0.57
C LYS A 64 14.78 6.18 -0.48
N SER A 65 13.72 6.94 -0.23
CA SER A 65 12.79 7.37 -1.26
C SER A 65 13.43 8.43 -2.16
N VAL A 66 13.04 8.44 -3.42
CA VAL A 66 13.59 9.31 -4.48
C VAL A 66 12.49 10.18 -5.04
N LYS A 67 12.79 11.47 -5.29
CA LYS A 67 11.90 12.42 -5.94
C LYS A 67 12.59 13.06 -7.14
N GLY A 68 11.90 13.14 -8.27
CA GLY A 68 12.27 13.93 -9.44
C GLY A 68 11.23 15.00 -9.71
N VAL A 69 11.66 16.20 -10.13
CA VAL A 69 10.77 17.34 -10.38
C VAL A 69 11.11 18.00 -11.71
N VAL A 70 10.09 18.17 -12.54
CA VAL A 70 10.11 19.07 -13.70
C VAL A 70 9.18 20.25 -13.41
N LYS A 71 9.75 21.43 -13.16
CA LYS A 71 8.99 22.62 -12.77
C LYS A 71 8.19 23.18 -13.93
N GLY A 72 6.89 23.35 -13.74
CA GLY A 72 5.99 24.06 -14.65
C GLY A 72 5.73 25.50 -14.24
N ALA A 73 4.79 26.17 -14.91
CA ALA A 73 4.38 27.53 -14.62
C ALA A 73 3.72 27.66 -13.23
N LYS A 74 3.07 26.60 -12.76
CA LYS A 74 2.47 26.52 -11.43
C LYS A 74 3.11 25.38 -10.64
N ALA A 75 3.39 25.64 -9.36
CA ALA A 75 3.89 24.59 -8.46
C ALA A 75 2.82 23.56 -8.13
N HIS A 76 1.58 24.02 -7.92
CA HIS A 76 0.43 23.17 -7.55
C HIS A 76 -0.84 23.60 -8.32
N PRO A 77 -1.80 22.69 -8.58
CA PRO A 77 -1.63 21.25 -8.40
C PRO A 77 -0.49 20.71 -9.29
N ALA A 78 0.34 19.84 -8.72
CA ALA A 78 1.31 19.06 -9.47
C ALA A 78 0.66 17.75 -9.95
N LEU A 79 1.15 17.21 -11.07
CA LEU A 79 0.89 15.82 -11.44
C LEU A 79 1.99 14.95 -10.84
N VAL A 80 1.65 14.03 -9.96
CA VAL A 80 2.58 13.18 -9.23
C VAL A 80 2.43 11.74 -9.69
N PHE A 81 3.49 11.15 -10.23
CA PHE A 81 3.61 9.70 -10.40
C PHE A 81 4.22 9.12 -9.14
N ILE A 82 3.53 8.21 -8.47
CA ILE A 82 4.05 7.49 -7.32
C ILE A 82 4.20 6.01 -7.66
N CYS A 83 5.35 5.43 -7.26
CA CYS A 83 5.68 4.03 -7.52
C CYS A 83 6.49 3.50 -6.36
N HIS A 84 6.23 2.29 -5.91
CA HIS A 84 7.15 1.65 -4.98
C HIS A 84 8.32 0.97 -5.69
N MET A 85 9.46 0.92 -5.02
CA MET A 85 10.70 0.37 -5.54
C MET A 85 10.99 -1.04 -5.00
N ASP A 86 10.40 -1.37 -3.85
CA ASP A 86 10.52 -2.68 -3.22
C ASP A 86 9.67 -3.75 -3.94
N THR A 87 9.93 -4.99 -3.59
CA THR A 87 9.13 -6.15 -3.97
C THR A 87 9.08 -7.13 -2.82
N VAL A 88 8.04 -7.94 -2.72
CA VAL A 88 8.07 -9.10 -1.81
C VAL A 88 9.22 -10.05 -2.16
N VAL A 89 9.62 -10.89 -1.22
CA VAL A 89 10.65 -11.93 -1.44
C VAL A 89 10.28 -12.80 -2.64
N LYS A 90 11.29 -13.34 -3.33
CA LYS A 90 11.06 -14.14 -4.56
C LYS A 90 10.17 -15.36 -4.35
N GLY A 91 10.20 -15.98 -3.14
CA GLY A 91 9.51 -17.24 -2.86
C GLY A 91 10.16 -18.44 -3.58
N GLU A 92 9.43 -19.55 -3.63
CA GLU A 92 9.85 -20.81 -4.25
C GLU A 92 9.05 -21.13 -5.52
N GLY A 93 9.44 -22.19 -6.24
CA GLY A 93 8.70 -22.70 -7.39
C GLY A 93 8.94 -21.97 -8.70
N TRP A 94 9.93 -21.10 -8.79
CA TRP A 94 10.29 -20.43 -10.03
C TRP A 94 10.87 -21.43 -11.05
N THR A 95 10.34 -21.42 -12.27
CA THR A 95 10.86 -22.18 -13.43
C THR A 95 11.88 -21.39 -14.24
N LYS A 96 12.01 -20.09 -13.99
CA LYS A 96 12.93 -19.14 -14.58
C LYS A 96 13.66 -18.39 -13.48
N ASN A 97 14.76 -17.69 -13.81
CA ASN A 97 15.42 -16.82 -12.83
C ASN A 97 14.50 -15.67 -12.44
N ALA A 98 14.17 -15.56 -11.14
CA ALA A 98 13.28 -14.53 -10.61
C ALA A 98 13.77 -13.09 -10.87
N PHE A 99 15.08 -12.89 -11.04
CA PHE A 99 15.72 -11.59 -11.36
C PHE A 99 16.39 -11.60 -12.75
N GLY A 100 16.02 -12.54 -13.61
CA GLY A 100 16.62 -12.68 -14.95
C GLY A 100 15.95 -11.82 -16.03
N ALA A 101 14.76 -11.31 -15.78
CA ALA A 101 13.99 -10.51 -16.73
C ALA A 101 13.85 -11.16 -18.12
N GLU A 102 13.66 -12.49 -18.15
CA GLU A 102 13.54 -13.24 -19.40
C GLU A 102 12.24 -12.86 -20.12
N VAL A 103 12.34 -12.62 -21.42
CA VAL A 103 11.16 -12.39 -22.27
C VAL A 103 10.84 -13.69 -23.01
N SER A 104 9.65 -14.23 -22.77
CA SER A 104 9.13 -15.37 -23.52
C SER A 104 7.60 -15.34 -23.58
N ASP A 105 7.04 -15.80 -24.67
CA ASP A 105 5.59 -15.85 -24.93
C ASP A 105 4.89 -14.48 -24.75
N GLY A 106 5.57 -13.39 -25.15
CA GLY A 106 5.07 -12.03 -25.04
C GLY A 106 4.97 -11.50 -23.61
N LYS A 107 5.70 -12.11 -22.65
CA LYS A 107 5.71 -11.74 -21.24
C LYS A 107 7.12 -11.53 -20.73
N ILE A 108 7.30 -10.61 -19.79
CA ILE A 108 8.51 -10.47 -18.99
C ILE A 108 8.34 -11.31 -17.73
N TRP A 109 9.28 -12.22 -17.50
CA TRP A 109 9.28 -13.08 -16.32
C TRP A 109 10.24 -12.53 -15.28
N GLY A 110 9.73 -12.25 -14.08
CA GLY A 110 10.57 -11.79 -12.98
C GLY A 110 9.76 -11.36 -11.75
N ARG A 111 10.41 -11.35 -10.59
CA ARG A 111 9.87 -10.77 -9.36
C ARG A 111 9.77 -9.26 -9.57
N GLY A 112 8.60 -8.67 -9.24
CA GLY A 112 8.33 -7.26 -9.47
C GLY A 112 7.95 -6.91 -10.91
N ALA A 113 7.91 -7.86 -11.86
CA ALA A 113 7.56 -7.57 -13.25
C ALA A 113 6.16 -6.96 -13.39
N CYS A 114 5.19 -7.42 -12.60
CA CYS A 114 3.83 -6.88 -12.57
C CYS A 114 3.68 -5.85 -11.46
N ASP A 115 4.14 -6.17 -10.27
CA ASP A 115 4.01 -5.42 -9.04
C ASP A 115 5.40 -5.00 -8.54
N MET A 116 5.82 -3.67 -8.74
CA MET A 116 5.19 -2.80 -9.75
C MET A 116 6.22 -2.22 -10.75
N LYS A 117 7.36 -2.91 -10.99
CA LYS A 117 8.48 -2.39 -11.81
C LYS A 117 8.10 -2.06 -13.27
N SER A 118 7.03 -2.68 -13.83
CA SER A 118 6.52 -2.28 -15.14
C SER A 118 5.80 -0.93 -15.10
N GLY A 119 5.00 -0.67 -14.06
CA GLY A 119 4.40 0.62 -13.82
C GLY A 119 5.46 1.69 -13.54
N LEU A 120 6.42 1.37 -12.69
CA LEU A 120 7.59 2.20 -12.39
C LEU A 120 8.36 2.58 -13.67
N ALA A 121 8.68 1.61 -14.55
CA ALA A 121 9.37 1.88 -15.81
C ALA A 121 8.56 2.75 -16.75
N SER A 122 7.26 2.50 -16.85
CA SER A 122 6.35 3.30 -17.69
C SER A 122 6.28 4.76 -17.21
N ALA A 123 6.17 4.96 -15.88
CA ALA A 123 6.18 6.30 -15.29
C ALA A 123 7.51 7.02 -15.52
N LEU A 124 8.64 6.34 -15.30
CA LEU A 124 9.97 6.90 -15.54
C LEU A 124 10.18 7.30 -17.00
N THR A 125 9.79 6.45 -17.95
CA THR A 125 9.91 6.74 -19.39
C THR A 125 9.08 7.98 -19.76
N ALA A 126 7.81 8.02 -19.38
CA ALA A 126 6.94 9.15 -19.64
C ALA A 126 7.45 10.45 -18.97
N PHE A 127 7.91 10.36 -17.73
CA PHE A 127 8.50 11.49 -17.02
C PHE A 127 9.77 12.01 -17.72
N ALA A 128 10.67 11.12 -18.14
CA ALA A 128 11.92 11.48 -18.80
C ALA A 128 11.69 12.13 -20.17
N GLU A 129 10.69 11.70 -20.94
CA GLU A 129 10.33 12.34 -22.21
C GLU A 129 9.96 13.80 -22.00
N VAL A 130 9.14 14.08 -20.98
CA VAL A 130 8.75 15.45 -20.63
C VAL A 130 9.96 16.25 -20.14
N ALA A 131 10.78 15.68 -19.25
CA ALA A 131 11.97 16.35 -18.71
C ALA A 131 12.97 16.73 -19.81
N LYS A 132 13.29 15.81 -20.72
CA LYS A 132 14.17 16.05 -21.88
C LYS A 132 13.61 17.14 -22.78
N SER A 133 12.33 17.08 -23.14
CA SER A 133 11.67 18.08 -23.97
C SER A 133 11.79 19.49 -23.38
N GLN A 134 11.60 19.63 -22.06
CA GLN A 134 11.72 20.92 -21.38
C GLN A 134 13.19 21.42 -21.31
N LYS A 135 14.17 20.52 -21.23
CA LYS A 135 15.60 20.86 -21.21
C LYS A 135 16.13 21.28 -22.59
N GLU A 136 15.78 20.54 -23.64
CA GLU A 136 16.28 20.75 -25.01
C GLU A 136 15.70 22.00 -25.66
N ASN A 137 14.48 22.38 -25.28
CA ASN A 137 13.73 23.45 -25.92
C ASN A 137 13.43 24.61 -24.96
N ALA A 138 14.34 24.85 -23.99
CA ALA A 138 14.14 25.81 -22.90
C ALA A 138 13.83 27.25 -23.36
N GLU A 139 14.18 27.63 -24.60
CA GLU A 139 13.95 28.98 -25.17
C GLU A 139 12.67 29.06 -26.02
N ASP A 140 12.18 27.96 -26.59
CA ASP A 140 11.13 27.93 -27.61
C ASP A 140 9.84 27.21 -27.20
N ILE A 141 9.81 26.46 -26.08
CA ILE A 141 8.62 25.73 -25.64
C ILE A 141 7.88 26.49 -24.55
N GLU A 142 6.57 26.53 -24.70
CA GLU A 142 5.65 26.94 -23.64
C GLU A 142 5.91 26.07 -22.39
N LYS A 143 6.16 26.71 -21.25
CA LYS A 143 6.38 26.00 -19.99
C LYS A 143 5.19 25.11 -19.69
N LEU A 144 5.46 23.94 -19.13
CA LEU A 144 4.41 23.08 -18.60
C LEU A 144 3.41 23.90 -17.77
N PRO A 145 2.10 23.71 -17.94
CA PRO A 145 1.09 24.46 -17.19
C PRO A 145 1.14 24.20 -15.70
N GLY A 146 1.59 23.00 -15.30
CA GLY A 146 1.81 22.57 -13.91
C GLY A 146 3.12 21.82 -13.76
N THR A 147 3.53 21.60 -12.52
CA THR A 147 4.73 20.84 -12.16
C THR A 147 4.45 19.34 -12.31
N LEU A 148 5.42 18.61 -12.88
CA LEU A 148 5.42 17.15 -12.92
C LEU A 148 6.39 16.61 -11.86
N VAL A 149 5.93 15.65 -11.07
CA VAL A 149 6.70 15.03 -9.99
C VAL A 149 6.71 13.52 -10.18
N PHE A 150 7.85 12.91 -9.97
CA PHE A 150 8.00 11.46 -9.84
C PHE A 150 8.46 11.16 -8.40
N ILE A 151 7.89 10.13 -7.78
CA ILE A 151 8.27 9.66 -6.45
C ILE A 151 8.45 8.14 -6.49
N GLY A 152 9.68 7.69 -6.20
CA GLY A 152 9.98 6.29 -5.91
C GLY A 152 9.98 6.08 -4.40
N THR A 153 9.09 5.25 -3.89
CA THR A 153 8.92 5.00 -2.45
C THR A 153 9.56 3.68 -2.03
N VAL A 154 9.86 3.57 -0.74
CA VAL A 154 10.33 2.36 -0.07
C VAL A 154 9.23 1.78 0.81
N ASP A 155 9.29 0.46 1.12
CA ASP A 155 8.49 -0.20 2.17
C ASP A 155 6.98 -0.25 1.86
N GLU A 156 6.58 -0.29 0.59
CA GLU A 156 5.15 -0.40 0.25
C GLU A 156 4.60 -1.77 0.64
N GLU A 157 5.33 -2.84 0.33
CA GLU A 157 4.95 -4.23 0.56
C GLU A 157 4.83 -4.62 2.05
N ALA A 158 5.23 -3.73 2.97
CA ALA A 158 5.14 -3.93 4.41
C ALA A 158 4.29 -2.86 5.11
N ASP A 159 4.89 -1.71 5.46
CA ASP A 159 4.27 -0.68 6.30
C ASP A 159 3.98 0.64 5.56
N MET A 160 4.37 0.79 4.28
CA MET A 160 4.18 2.00 3.45
C MET A 160 4.90 3.25 4.00
N LYS A 161 6.01 3.09 4.72
CA LYS A 161 6.74 4.19 5.37
C LYS A 161 7.23 5.24 4.37
N GLY A 162 7.60 4.82 3.16
CA GLY A 162 8.05 5.73 2.09
C GLY A 162 6.96 6.69 1.64
N SER A 163 5.75 6.22 1.46
CA SER A 163 4.59 7.04 1.09
C SER A 163 4.19 7.99 2.22
N GLU A 164 4.20 7.53 3.47
CA GLU A 164 3.97 8.38 4.64
C GLU A 164 5.04 9.48 4.76
N ALA A 165 6.31 9.14 4.56
CA ALA A 165 7.41 10.08 4.57
C ALA A 165 7.29 11.13 3.46
N ALA A 166 6.88 10.74 2.24
CA ALA A 166 6.67 11.66 1.12
C ALA A 166 5.63 12.75 1.46
N VAL A 167 4.55 12.38 2.13
CA VAL A 167 3.54 13.34 2.62
C VAL A 167 4.11 14.22 3.73
N GLN A 168 4.82 13.65 4.71
CA GLN A 168 5.41 14.38 5.84
C GLN A 168 6.49 15.37 5.41
N GLN A 169 7.27 15.03 4.35
CA GLN A 169 8.27 15.92 3.76
C GLN A 169 7.67 16.98 2.84
N GLY A 170 6.36 16.97 2.65
CA GLY A 170 5.68 17.91 1.75
C GLY A 170 5.98 17.67 0.26
N TRP A 171 6.37 16.45 -0.10
CA TRP A 171 6.57 16.06 -1.49
C TRP A 171 5.26 15.95 -2.27
N ILE A 172 4.17 15.71 -1.55
CA ILE A 172 2.79 15.65 -2.06
C ILE A 172 1.96 16.64 -1.22
N GLN A 173 1.17 17.47 -1.88
CA GLN A 173 0.24 18.41 -1.26
C GLN A 173 -1.20 17.95 -1.51
N LYS A 174 -2.12 18.44 -0.70
CA LYS A 174 -3.55 18.06 -0.76
C LYS A 174 -4.21 18.34 -2.11
N GLU A 175 -3.78 19.39 -2.80
CA GLU A 175 -4.28 19.82 -4.10
C GLU A 175 -3.66 19.09 -5.30
N ASP A 176 -2.62 18.27 -5.09
CA ASP A 176 -1.91 17.56 -6.15
C ASP A 176 -2.73 16.39 -6.69
N TRP A 177 -2.49 16.08 -7.94
CA TRP A 177 -3.07 14.93 -8.63
C TRP A 177 -2.07 13.77 -8.58
N VAL A 178 -2.46 12.67 -7.97
CA VAL A 178 -1.59 11.51 -7.78
C VAL A 178 -2.06 10.37 -8.69
N LEU A 179 -1.13 9.86 -9.49
CA LEU A 179 -1.27 8.61 -10.24
C LEU A 179 -0.37 7.57 -9.58
N ASP A 180 -1.01 6.57 -8.97
CA ASP A 180 -0.36 5.38 -8.49
C ASP A 180 -0.29 4.36 -9.63
N MET A 181 0.91 3.89 -9.93
CA MET A 181 1.19 3.08 -11.12
C MET A 181 1.09 1.57 -10.85
N GLU A 182 0.29 1.19 -9.87
CA GLU A 182 0.00 -0.19 -9.50
C GLU A 182 -0.64 -1.02 -10.61
N PRO A 183 -0.51 -2.37 -10.59
CA PRO A 183 -1.05 -3.23 -11.63
C PRO A 183 -2.58 -3.30 -11.58
N THR A 184 -3.25 -2.70 -12.54
CA THR A 184 -4.71 -2.62 -12.65
C THR A 184 -5.27 -3.37 -13.87
N SER A 185 -4.45 -4.22 -14.50
CA SER A 185 -4.81 -4.89 -15.78
C SER A 185 -5.13 -3.90 -16.91
N GLY A 186 -4.49 -2.73 -16.90
CA GLY A 186 -4.67 -1.66 -17.88
C GLY A 186 -5.96 -0.85 -17.70
N MET A 187 -6.63 -0.98 -16.56
CA MET A 187 -7.83 -0.20 -16.24
C MET A 187 -7.49 0.98 -15.35
N ILE A 188 -8.13 2.12 -15.56
CA ILE A 188 -8.06 3.24 -14.62
C ILE A 188 -8.94 2.89 -13.42
N GLN A 189 -8.34 2.78 -12.24
CA GLN A 189 -9.04 2.58 -10.98
C GLN A 189 -9.15 3.89 -10.22
N MET A 190 -10.37 4.29 -9.91
CA MET A 190 -10.66 5.55 -9.21
C MET A 190 -10.85 5.36 -7.70
N ALA A 191 -10.93 4.12 -7.25
CA ALA A 191 -11.16 3.80 -5.86
C ALA A 191 -10.42 2.54 -5.45
N HIS A 192 -10.03 2.46 -4.18
CA HIS A 192 -9.55 1.22 -3.58
C HIS A 192 -10.11 1.02 -2.18
N LYS A 193 -10.17 -0.26 -1.76
CA LYS A 193 -10.65 -0.63 -0.44
C LYS A 193 -9.66 -0.19 0.64
N GLY A 194 -10.22 0.35 1.71
CA GLY A 194 -9.45 0.52 2.94
C GLY A 194 -9.23 -0.81 3.68
N ARG A 195 -8.33 -0.77 4.65
CA ARG A 195 -7.99 -1.88 5.52
C ARG A 195 -7.95 -1.40 6.96
N THR A 196 -8.78 -2.00 7.83
CA THR A 196 -8.70 -1.75 9.27
C THR A 196 -8.57 -3.08 10.00
N TRP A 197 -7.52 -3.20 10.79
CA TRP A 197 -7.26 -4.38 11.62
C TRP A 197 -7.58 -4.10 13.07
N PHE A 198 -8.26 -5.06 13.71
CA PHE A 198 -8.53 -5.03 15.12
C PHE A 198 -7.97 -6.29 15.79
N GLU A 199 -7.54 -6.12 17.01
CA GLU A 199 -7.37 -7.20 17.98
C GLU A 199 -8.43 -7.00 19.06
N LEU A 200 -9.39 -7.92 19.12
CA LEU A 200 -10.49 -7.92 20.10
C LEU A 200 -10.16 -8.92 21.19
N ASN A 201 -10.13 -8.45 22.41
CA ASN A 201 -9.86 -9.24 23.61
C ASN A 201 -11.12 -9.29 24.48
N VAL A 202 -11.38 -10.44 25.10
CA VAL A 202 -12.46 -10.64 26.06
C VAL A 202 -11.91 -11.22 27.33
N GLU A 203 -12.16 -10.54 28.44
CA GLU A 203 -11.87 -11.00 29.79
C GLU A 203 -13.13 -11.58 30.41
N GLY A 204 -12.98 -12.66 31.17
CA GLY A 204 -14.04 -13.36 31.86
C GLY A 204 -13.64 -13.71 33.29
N ILE A 205 -14.29 -14.72 33.83
CA ILE A 205 -14.04 -15.22 35.21
C ILE A 205 -13.99 -16.75 35.16
N THR A 206 -12.90 -17.33 35.65
CA THR A 206 -12.76 -18.78 35.73
C THR A 206 -13.75 -19.42 36.71
N ALA A 207 -14.26 -20.59 36.33
CA ALA A 207 -15.02 -21.47 37.22
C ALA A 207 -14.84 -22.92 36.79
N HIS A 208 -15.21 -23.83 37.67
CA HIS A 208 -15.26 -25.25 37.31
C HIS A 208 -16.42 -25.52 36.33
N ALA A 209 -16.20 -26.32 35.29
CA ALA A 209 -17.18 -26.54 34.23
C ALA A 209 -18.52 -27.13 34.71
N SER A 210 -18.58 -27.74 35.91
CA SER A 210 -19.85 -28.19 36.53
C SER A 210 -20.65 -27.09 37.20
N MET A 211 -20.10 -25.88 37.33
CA MET A 211 -20.70 -24.72 37.95
C MET A 211 -20.41 -23.46 37.13
N PRO A 212 -20.76 -23.45 35.81
CA PRO A 212 -20.38 -22.35 34.92
C PRO A 212 -21.01 -21.00 35.32
N GLU A 213 -22.14 -21.03 36.06
CA GLU A 213 -22.82 -19.83 36.56
C GLU A 213 -22.00 -19.06 37.60
N LYS A 214 -20.91 -19.63 38.12
CA LYS A 214 -19.96 -18.95 39.03
C LYS A 214 -18.86 -18.22 38.29
N GLY A 215 -18.76 -18.42 36.98
CA GLY A 215 -17.78 -17.80 36.11
C GLY A 215 -18.41 -16.86 35.10
N ALA A 216 -17.59 -16.35 34.21
CA ALA A 216 -18.00 -15.61 33.01
C ALA A 216 -17.17 -16.10 31.81
N ASP A 217 -17.80 -16.75 30.85
CA ASP A 217 -17.14 -17.46 29.78
C ASP A 217 -16.69 -16.51 28.67
N ALA A 218 -15.40 -16.20 28.63
CA ALA A 218 -14.81 -15.33 27.61
C ALA A 218 -14.94 -15.91 26.21
N ILE A 219 -14.89 -17.25 26.03
CA ILE A 219 -15.05 -17.88 24.72
C ILE A 219 -16.49 -17.72 24.21
N ALA A 220 -17.48 -17.90 25.08
CA ALA A 220 -18.87 -17.65 24.72
C ALA A 220 -19.06 -16.15 24.36
N GLY A 221 -18.48 -15.23 25.14
CA GLY A 221 -18.54 -13.79 24.88
C GLY A 221 -18.00 -13.40 23.50
N ILE A 222 -16.80 -13.86 23.16
CA ILE A 222 -16.17 -13.51 21.88
C ILE A 222 -16.94 -14.15 20.70
N ALA A 223 -17.54 -15.33 20.89
CA ALA A 223 -18.35 -15.97 19.86
C ALA A 223 -19.59 -15.12 19.49
N PHE A 224 -20.29 -14.53 20.48
CA PHE A 224 -21.37 -13.58 20.23
C PHE A 224 -20.86 -12.33 19.52
N MET A 225 -19.72 -11.77 19.93
CA MET A 225 -19.12 -10.57 19.29
C MET A 225 -18.77 -10.84 17.83
N ILE A 226 -18.13 -11.97 17.51
CA ILE A 226 -17.83 -12.39 16.14
C ILE A 226 -19.11 -12.48 15.27
N ALA A 227 -20.15 -13.12 15.81
CA ALA A 227 -21.41 -13.28 15.09
C ALA A 227 -22.09 -11.93 14.79
N GLU A 228 -22.10 -11.00 15.74
CA GLU A 228 -22.69 -9.67 15.55
C GLU A 228 -21.86 -8.78 14.61
N ILE A 229 -20.52 -8.83 14.67
CA ILE A 229 -19.67 -8.14 13.70
C ILE A 229 -19.97 -8.64 12.28
N ARG A 230 -20.01 -9.96 12.06
CA ARG A 230 -20.33 -10.57 10.75
C ARG A 230 -21.71 -10.15 10.24
N LYS A 231 -22.71 -10.14 11.12
CA LYS A 231 -24.08 -9.73 10.81
C LYS A 231 -24.18 -8.25 10.47
N ALA A 232 -23.44 -7.39 11.17
CA ALA A 232 -23.39 -5.96 10.88
C ALA A 232 -22.70 -5.68 9.55
N MET A 233 -21.54 -6.28 9.29
CA MET A 233 -20.81 -6.14 8.04
C MET A 233 -21.60 -6.63 6.81
N ALA A 234 -22.45 -7.62 6.96
CA ALA A 234 -23.35 -8.08 5.88
C ALA A 234 -24.40 -7.04 5.46
N LYS A 235 -24.67 -6.02 6.29
CA LYS A 235 -25.66 -4.95 6.05
C LYS A 235 -25.06 -3.65 5.53
N VAL A 236 -23.73 -3.58 5.47
CA VAL A 236 -23.01 -2.40 4.96
C VAL A 236 -23.36 -2.20 3.48
N PRO A 237 -23.55 -0.95 3.01
CA PRO A 237 -23.80 -0.66 1.60
C PRO A 237 -22.74 -1.24 0.68
N THR A 238 -23.15 -1.60 -0.52
CA THR A 238 -22.26 -2.06 -1.59
C THR A 238 -21.81 -0.87 -2.39
N HIS A 239 -20.51 -0.75 -2.65
CA HIS A 239 -19.94 0.23 -3.56
C HIS A 239 -20.12 -0.24 -5.00
N GLU A 240 -20.39 0.68 -5.93
CA GLU A 240 -20.67 0.33 -7.34
C GLU A 240 -19.49 -0.40 -7.99
N GLU A 241 -18.28 0.10 -7.84
CA GLU A 241 -17.07 -0.47 -8.46
C GLU A 241 -16.38 -1.51 -7.56
N LEU A 242 -16.23 -1.20 -6.27
CA LEU A 242 -15.46 -2.03 -5.33
C LEU A 242 -16.24 -3.21 -4.73
N GLY A 243 -17.56 -3.25 -4.95
CA GLY A 243 -18.44 -4.27 -4.38
C GLY A 243 -18.63 -4.08 -2.87
N LYS A 244 -18.59 -5.17 -2.10
CA LYS A 244 -18.88 -5.14 -0.65
C LYS A 244 -17.63 -4.94 0.20
N SER A 245 -17.82 -4.28 1.35
CA SER A 245 -16.88 -4.42 2.47
C SER A 245 -16.87 -5.87 2.96
N THR A 246 -15.71 -6.34 3.44
CA THR A 246 -15.55 -7.72 3.93
C THR A 246 -14.98 -7.74 5.34
N VAL A 247 -15.19 -8.86 6.04
CA VAL A 247 -14.58 -9.13 7.34
C VAL A 247 -14.04 -10.55 7.37
N THR A 248 -12.79 -10.69 7.84
CA THR A 248 -12.12 -11.96 8.08
C THR A 248 -11.65 -12.01 9.53
N PHE A 249 -11.87 -13.15 10.19
CA PHE A 249 -11.33 -13.44 11.51
C PHE A 249 -10.13 -14.35 11.31
N GLY A 250 -8.92 -13.75 11.40
CA GLY A 250 -7.68 -14.41 10.97
C GLY A 250 -7.13 -15.39 12.01
N GLN A 251 -7.21 -15.02 13.27
CA GLN A 251 -6.70 -15.83 14.39
C GLN A 251 -7.68 -15.75 15.54
N ILE A 252 -7.79 -16.85 16.31
CA ILE A 252 -8.55 -16.92 17.55
C ILE A 252 -7.82 -17.76 18.56
N SER A 253 -7.81 -17.33 19.82
CA SER A 253 -7.26 -18.09 20.94
C SER A 253 -8.11 -17.90 22.19
N GLY A 254 -8.04 -18.82 23.14
CA GLY A 254 -8.72 -18.70 24.44
C GLY A 254 -8.83 -20.04 25.16
N GLY A 255 -8.99 -19.96 26.47
CA GLY A 255 -9.16 -21.09 27.36
C GLY A 255 -7.88 -21.90 27.64
N TYR A 256 -7.97 -22.78 28.62
CA TYR A 256 -6.87 -23.63 29.09
C TYR A 256 -7.20 -25.12 28.99
N SER A 257 -8.44 -25.47 29.28
CA SER A 257 -8.85 -26.85 29.47
C SER A 257 -10.37 -27.00 29.36
N PRO A 258 -10.90 -28.14 28.87
CA PRO A 258 -12.33 -28.34 28.66
C PRO A 258 -13.17 -28.35 29.98
N TYR A 259 -12.54 -28.44 31.15
CA TYR A 259 -13.21 -28.46 32.44
C TYR A 259 -13.09 -27.11 33.22
N VAL A 260 -12.65 -26.06 32.55
CA VAL A 260 -12.50 -24.71 33.14
C VAL A 260 -13.24 -23.70 32.25
N VAL A 261 -14.12 -22.90 32.85
CA VAL A 261 -14.69 -21.71 32.19
C VAL A 261 -13.57 -20.74 31.88
N SER A 262 -13.46 -20.33 30.61
CA SER A 262 -12.36 -19.46 30.14
C SER A 262 -12.51 -18.04 30.65
N ASP A 263 -11.45 -17.51 31.23
CA ASP A 263 -11.35 -16.09 31.64
C ASP A 263 -10.71 -15.20 30.60
N HIS A 264 -10.27 -15.76 29.48
CA HIS A 264 -9.64 -14.99 28.40
C HIS A 264 -9.91 -15.60 27.03
N SER A 265 -10.16 -14.72 26.05
CA SER A 265 -10.14 -15.06 24.63
C SER A 265 -9.75 -13.85 23.79
N MET A 266 -9.20 -14.09 22.60
CA MET A 266 -8.76 -13.06 21.66
C MET A 266 -9.07 -13.47 20.23
N VAL A 267 -9.40 -12.51 19.38
CA VAL A 267 -9.53 -12.69 17.92
C VAL A 267 -8.92 -11.51 17.17
N THR A 268 -8.19 -11.80 16.08
CA THR A 268 -7.76 -10.78 15.13
C THR A 268 -8.77 -10.65 13.99
N ILE A 269 -9.03 -9.41 13.58
CA ILE A 269 -10.07 -9.07 12.61
C ILE A 269 -9.44 -8.23 11.50
N ASP A 270 -9.60 -8.64 10.24
CA ASP A 270 -9.30 -7.84 9.05
C ASP A 270 -10.62 -7.37 8.42
N MET A 271 -10.83 -6.07 8.38
CA MET A 271 -11.94 -5.45 7.66
C MET A 271 -11.44 -4.72 6.42
N ARG A 272 -11.95 -5.12 5.24
CA ARG A 272 -11.73 -4.39 3.98
C ARG A 272 -12.94 -3.51 3.72
N LEU A 273 -12.72 -2.20 3.77
CA LEU A 273 -13.78 -1.20 3.76
C LEU A 273 -13.91 -0.57 2.37
N VAL A 274 -15.15 -0.30 1.95
CA VAL A 274 -15.44 0.48 0.75
C VAL A 274 -16.18 1.76 1.14
N PRO A 275 -16.02 2.88 0.42
CA PRO A 275 -16.80 4.08 0.69
C PRO A 275 -18.31 3.80 0.70
N PRO A 276 -19.10 4.42 1.58
CA PRO A 276 -18.72 5.46 2.54
C PRO A 276 -18.18 4.93 3.89
N MET A 277 -17.95 3.60 4.01
CA MET A 277 -17.36 3.02 5.22
C MET A 277 -15.93 3.51 5.42
N ASN A 278 -15.57 3.76 6.64
CA ASN A 278 -14.23 4.12 7.09
C ASN A 278 -13.94 3.44 8.44
N THR A 279 -12.76 3.69 8.99
CA THR A 279 -12.34 3.12 10.27
C THR A 279 -13.28 3.48 11.41
N GLN A 280 -13.79 4.72 11.47
CA GLN A 280 -14.72 5.15 12.51
C GLN A 280 -16.04 4.37 12.46
N GLU A 281 -16.56 4.09 11.27
CA GLU A 281 -17.77 3.29 11.11
C GLU A 281 -17.53 1.81 11.46
N ALA A 282 -16.37 1.26 11.08
CA ALA A 282 -15.95 -0.08 11.47
C ALA A 282 -15.81 -0.20 13.01
N GLU A 283 -15.22 0.80 13.64
CA GLU A 283 -15.08 0.89 15.11
C GLU A 283 -16.43 0.89 15.81
N LYS A 284 -17.43 1.60 15.30
CA LYS A 284 -18.81 1.58 15.84
C LYS A 284 -19.41 0.17 15.81
N ILE A 285 -19.15 -0.58 14.72
CA ILE A 285 -19.59 -1.98 14.59
C ILE A 285 -18.95 -2.84 15.68
N VAL A 286 -17.64 -2.72 15.89
CA VAL A 286 -16.91 -3.48 16.92
C VAL A 286 -17.39 -3.13 18.31
N ARG A 287 -17.52 -1.84 18.64
CA ARG A 287 -18.05 -1.36 19.94
C ARG A 287 -19.46 -1.91 20.22
N LYS A 288 -20.33 -1.87 19.21
CA LYS A 288 -21.69 -2.39 19.34
C LYS A 288 -21.73 -3.90 19.56
N ALA A 289 -20.85 -4.63 18.88
CA ALA A 289 -20.74 -6.08 19.06
C ALA A 289 -20.23 -6.42 20.47
N ILE A 290 -19.30 -5.64 21.03
CA ILE A 290 -18.83 -5.79 22.42
C ILE A 290 -20.00 -5.61 23.38
N GLU A 291 -20.79 -4.53 23.27
CA GLU A 291 -21.97 -4.31 24.13
C GLU A 291 -22.95 -5.50 24.09
N ILE A 292 -23.20 -6.04 22.89
CA ILE A 292 -24.11 -7.18 22.72
C ILE A 292 -23.51 -8.44 23.36
N GLY A 293 -22.22 -8.71 23.16
CA GLY A 293 -21.54 -9.87 23.75
C GLY A 293 -21.50 -9.80 25.28
N GLU A 294 -21.21 -8.63 25.86
CA GLU A 294 -21.25 -8.42 27.33
C GLU A 294 -22.64 -8.62 27.92
N ASN A 295 -23.69 -8.19 27.21
CA ASN A 295 -25.08 -8.42 27.62
C ASN A 295 -25.49 -9.89 27.48
N ALA A 296 -24.99 -10.60 26.45
CA ALA A 296 -25.30 -12.00 26.23
C ALA A 296 -24.61 -12.95 27.24
N VAL A 297 -23.41 -12.56 27.71
CA VAL A 297 -22.63 -13.32 28.69
C VAL A 297 -22.27 -12.39 29.85
N PRO A 298 -23.14 -12.29 30.88
CA PRO A 298 -22.89 -11.40 32.03
C PRO A 298 -21.54 -11.71 32.71
N GLY A 299 -20.79 -10.65 33.01
CA GLY A 299 -19.52 -10.73 33.70
C GLY A 299 -18.30 -10.75 32.77
N VAL A 300 -18.45 -10.93 31.45
CA VAL A 300 -17.35 -10.70 30.50
C VAL A 300 -17.15 -9.22 30.23
N LYS A 301 -15.93 -8.85 29.87
CA LYS A 301 -15.52 -7.51 29.43
C LYS A 301 -14.76 -7.58 28.12
N GLY A 302 -15.28 -6.90 27.10
CA GLY A 302 -14.63 -6.78 25.79
C GLY A 302 -13.79 -5.51 25.70
N SER A 303 -12.63 -5.62 25.06
CA SER A 303 -11.79 -4.49 24.69
C SER A 303 -11.18 -4.74 23.33
N TYR A 304 -10.78 -3.68 22.62
CA TYR A 304 -10.10 -3.83 21.33
C TYR A 304 -8.99 -2.79 21.18
N LYS A 305 -8.07 -3.07 20.31
CA LYS A 305 -7.11 -2.11 19.77
C LYS A 305 -7.14 -2.18 18.23
N ILE A 306 -6.93 -1.04 17.58
CA ILE A 306 -6.69 -0.95 16.15
C ILE A 306 -5.19 -1.20 15.94
N THR A 307 -4.84 -2.21 15.14
CA THR A 307 -3.46 -2.60 14.86
C THR A 307 -3.02 -2.20 13.45
N GLY A 308 -3.94 -1.73 12.62
CA GLY A 308 -3.66 -1.19 11.28
C GLY A 308 -4.85 -0.37 10.81
N ASP A 309 -4.56 0.77 10.20
CA ASP A 309 -5.56 1.68 9.65
C ASP A 309 -5.09 2.26 8.32
N ARG A 310 -5.80 1.93 7.27
CA ARG A 310 -5.65 2.52 5.93
C ARG A 310 -7.06 2.80 5.40
N PRO A 311 -7.49 4.06 5.34
CA PRO A 311 -8.84 4.39 4.89
C PRO A 311 -9.02 4.03 3.41
N PRO A 312 -10.27 3.75 2.96
CA PRO A 312 -10.57 3.64 1.55
C PRO A 312 -10.36 4.99 0.86
N VAL A 313 -9.99 4.94 -0.41
CA VAL A 313 -9.80 6.13 -1.25
C VAL A 313 -10.77 6.06 -2.43
N GLU A 314 -11.32 7.20 -2.82
CA GLU A 314 -12.16 7.37 -3.99
C GLU A 314 -11.90 8.72 -4.65
N THR A 315 -11.64 8.69 -5.95
CA THR A 315 -11.51 9.88 -6.80
C THR A 315 -12.79 10.08 -7.59
N HIS A 316 -13.38 11.27 -7.52
CA HIS A 316 -14.61 11.55 -8.26
C HIS A 316 -14.34 11.76 -9.75
N MET A 317 -15.25 11.22 -10.60
CA MET A 317 -15.21 11.40 -12.07
C MET A 317 -15.14 12.88 -12.50
N GLU A 318 -15.67 13.79 -11.70
CA GLU A 318 -15.64 15.23 -11.97
C GLU A 318 -14.33 15.91 -11.56
N SER A 319 -13.35 15.17 -11.03
CA SER A 319 -12.03 15.73 -10.69
C SER A 319 -11.29 16.22 -11.94
N GLY A 320 -10.37 17.17 -11.77
CA GLY A 320 -9.54 17.69 -12.85
C GLY A 320 -8.70 16.60 -13.52
N LEU A 321 -8.17 15.67 -12.71
CA LEU A 321 -7.38 14.53 -13.20
C LEU A 321 -8.19 13.60 -14.13
N MET A 322 -9.47 13.34 -13.80
CA MET A 322 -10.32 12.45 -14.60
C MET A 322 -10.85 13.11 -15.88
N LYS A 323 -10.77 14.43 -15.97
CA LYS A 323 -11.19 15.20 -17.16
C LYS A 323 -10.05 15.46 -18.14
N ALA A 324 -8.82 15.25 -17.70
CA ALA A 324 -7.61 15.41 -18.52
C ALA A 324 -7.32 14.16 -19.34
#